data_ac59732f24067f132986d05790190188
#
_entry.id   ac59732f24067f132986d05790190188
#
_cell.length_a   1.000
_cell.length_b   1.000
_cell.length_c   1.000
_cell.angle_alpha   90.00
_cell.angle_beta   90.00
_cell.angle_gamma   90.00
#
_symmetry.space_group_name_H-M   'P 1'
#
loop_
_entity.id
_entity.type
_entity.pdbx_description
1 polymer ?
#
loop_
_entity_poly.entity_id
_entity_poly.type
_entity_poly.pdbx_seq_one_letter_code
_entity_poly.pdbx_strand_id
1 'polypeptide(L)'
;MTSIYDFSVLNQNNQATPLESYRGKVLLIVNTATGCGLTPQYQGLQELYERYQDQGFEILDFPCNQFMGQAPGSAEEINSFCSLHYQTTFPRFAKIKVNGKEADPLYVWLRDQKSGPLGKRIEWNFAKFLIGRDGQVLERFSSKTDPQTIQESLQKIL
;
A
#
# COMPACT_ATOMS: atom_id res chain seq x y z
N MET A 1 15.22 3.51 16.98
CA MET A 1 15.21 2.99 15.60
C MET A 1 13.92 3.42 14.91
N THR A 2 14.01 3.95 13.68
CA THR A 2 12.86 4.37 12.93
C THR A 2 11.99 3.17 12.55
N SER A 3 10.68 3.32 12.66
CA SER A 3 9.70 2.33 12.25
C SER A 3 8.55 3.01 11.50
N ILE A 4 7.64 2.22 10.96
CA ILE A 4 6.45 2.76 10.27
C ILE A 4 5.62 3.66 11.21
N TYR A 5 5.69 3.43 12.52
CA TYR A 5 4.90 4.16 13.51
C TYR A 5 5.36 5.60 13.71
N ASP A 6 6.54 5.97 13.19
CA ASP A 6 7.04 7.33 13.25
C ASP A 6 6.43 8.24 12.18
N PHE A 7 5.58 7.70 11.32
CA PHE A 7 4.99 8.43 10.21
C PHE A 7 3.50 8.66 10.38
N SER A 8 3.04 9.81 9.86
CA SER A 8 1.63 10.11 9.70
C SER A 8 1.37 10.35 8.22
N VAL A 9 0.19 9.95 7.77
CA VAL A 9 -0.24 10.15 6.38
C VAL A 9 -1.60 10.83 6.37
N LEU A 10 -2.00 11.38 5.23
CA LEU A 10 -3.31 12.01 5.11
C LEU A 10 -4.36 10.97 4.74
N ASN A 11 -5.49 10.98 5.44
CA ASN A 11 -6.64 10.20 5.02
C ASN A 11 -7.36 10.92 3.86
N GLN A 12 -8.45 10.35 3.37
CA GLN A 12 -9.17 10.91 2.22
C GLN A 12 -9.89 12.21 2.51
N ASN A 13 -9.98 12.61 3.78
CA ASN A 13 -10.49 13.91 4.21
C ASN A 13 -9.37 14.91 4.49
N ASN A 14 -8.14 14.59 4.06
CA ASN A 14 -6.94 15.39 4.28
C ASN A 14 -6.61 15.62 5.75
N GLN A 15 -6.97 14.67 6.60
CA GLN A 15 -6.64 14.71 8.02
C GLN A 15 -5.45 13.81 8.31
N ALA A 16 -4.52 14.26 9.16
CA ALA A 16 -3.35 13.48 9.53
C ALA A 16 -3.77 12.21 10.29
N THR A 17 -3.25 11.07 9.84
CA THR A 17 -3.51 9.77 10.44
C THR A 17 -2.17 9.16 10.86
N PRO A 18 -1.88 9.08 12.17
CA PRO A 18 -0.65 8.47 12.64
C PRO A 18 -0.69 6.96 12.38
N LEU A 19 0.39 6.43 11.80
CA LEU A 19 0.46 4.99 11.55
C LEU A 19 0.71 4.19 12.83
N GLU A 20 1.01 4.88 13.93
CA GLU A 20 0.99 4.31 15.28
C GLU A 20 -0.34 3.60 15.58
N SER A 21 -1.43 4.04 14.96
CA SER A 21 -2.76 3.42 15.13
C SER A 21 -2.80 1.95 14.70
N TYR A 22 -1.83 1.52 13.90
CA TYR A 22 -1.74 0.13 13.40
C TYR A 22 -0.70 -0.69 14.15
N ARG A 23 -0.21 -0.21 15.29
CA ARG A 23 0.83 -0.90 16.05
C ARG A 23 0.44 -2.34 16.37
N GLY A 24 1.38 -3.27 16.15
CA GLY A 24 1.16 -4.68 16.42
C GLY A 24 0.51 -5.47 15.29
N LYS A 25 0.06 -4.78 14.24
CA LYS A 25 -0.50 -5.45 13.06
C LYS A 25 0.58 -5.70 12.02
N VAL A 26 0.36 -6.73 11.19
CA VAL A 26 1.14 -6.92 9.97
C VAL A 26 0.49 -6.06 8.89
N LEU A 27 1.30 -5.25 8.19
CA LEU A 27 0.79 -4.31 7.19
C LEU A 27 1.33 -4.63 5.80
N LEU A 28 0.49 -4.47 4.79
CA LEU A 28 0.90 -4.46 3.40
C LEU A 28 0.63 -3.06 2.85
N ILE A 29 1.68 -2.34 2.49
CA ILE A 29 1.61 -0.97 1.98
C ILE A 29 1.66 -1.04 0.46
N VAL A 30 0.67 -0.48 -0.23
CA VAL A 30 0.54 -0.58 -1.68
C VAL A 30 0.24 0.79 -2.29
N ASN A 31 0.99 1.16 -3.32
CA ASN A 31 0.65 2.33 -4.14
C ASN A 31 -0.21 1.85 -5.31
N THR A 32 -1.37 2.45 -5.51
CA THR A 32 -2.41 1.90 -6.38
C THR A 32 -2.85 2.87 -7.48
N ALA A 33 -3.60 2.33 -8.43
CA ALA A 33 -4.20 3.12 -9.51
C ALA A 33 -5.45 2.41 -10.02
N THR A 34 -6.40 3.19 -10.53
CA THR A 34 -7.66 2.69 -11.06
C THR A 34 -7.64 2.50 -12.57
N GLY A 35 -6.64 3.05 -13.26
CA GLY A 35 -6.52 2.99 -14.73
C GLY A 35 -5.31 2.22 -15.23
N CYS A 36 -4.73 1.36 -14.42
CA CYS A 36 -3.53 0.58 -14.76
C CYS A 36 -3.91 -0.82 -15.27
N GLY A 37 -3.06 -1.39 -16.13
CA GLY A 37 -3.21 -2.80 -16.52
C GLY A 37 -3.12 -3.76 -15.34
N LEU A 38 -2.51 -3.35 -14.23
CA LEU A 38 -2.39 -4.15 -13.01
C LEU A 38 -3.55 -3.90 -12.01
N THR A 39 -4.47 -2.99 -12.33
CA THR A 39 -5.62 -2.67 -11.45
C THR A 39 -6.40 -3.92 -11.01
N PRO A 40 -6.56 -4.97 -11.84
CA PRO A 40 -7.20 -6.21 -11.38
C PRO A 40 -6.56 -6.87 -10.16
N GLN A 41 -5.34 -6.49 -9.78
CA GLN A 41 -4.73 -6.97 -8.53
C GLN A 41 -5.53 -6.57 -7.29
N TYR A 42 -6.41 -5.56 -7.38
CA TYR A 42 -7.31 -5.22 -6.28
C TYR A 42 -8.15 -6.43 -5.83
N GLN A 43 -8.53 -7.30 -6.75
CA GLN A 43 -9.29 -8.51 -6.40
C GLN A 43 -8.47 -9.43 -5.49
N GLY A 44 -7.23 -9.70 -5.87
CA GLY A 44 -6.34 -10.54 -5.05
C GLY A 44 -5.99 -9.91 -3.71
N LEU A 45 -5.82 -8.58 -3.68
CA LEU A 45 -5.58 -7.86 -2.43
C LEU A 45 -6.78 -7.99 -1.49
N GLN A 46 -8.00 -7.84 -2.01
CA GLN A 46 -9.20 -7.97 -1.20
C GLN A 46 -9.37 -9.40 -0.68
N GLU A 47 -9.06 -10.41 -1.49
CA GLU A 47 -9.09 -11.81 -1.06
C GLU A 47 -8.10 -12.07 0.09
N LEU A 48 -6.88 -11.55 0.00
CA LEU A 48 -5.91 -11.64 1.09
C LEU A 48 -6.45 -10.97 2.36
N TYR A 49 -7.02 -9.79 2.20
CA TYR A 49 -7.54 -9.02 3.31
C TYR A 49 -8.65 -9.77 4.03
N GLU A 50 -9.62 -10.29 3.30
CA GLU A 50 -10.72 -11.04 3.87
C GLU A 50 -10.25 -12.30 4.61
N ARG A 51 -9.21 -12.94 4.09
CA ARG A 51 -8.69 -14.19 4.68
C ARG A 51 -7.92 -13.95 5.97
N TYR A 52 -7.15 -12.86 6.06
CA TYR A 52 -6.20 -12.66 7.17
C TYR A 52 -6.50 -11.48 8.08
N GLN A 53 -7.49 -10.67 7.77
CA GLN A 53 -7.83 -9.48 8.56
C GLN A 53 -8.05 -9.83 10.04
N ASP A 54 -8.71 -10.93 10.34
CA ASP A 54 -8.99 -11.36 11.70
C ASP A 54 -7.73 -11.79 12.49
N GLN A 55 -6.64 -12.01 11.79
CA GLN A 55 -5.36 -12.38 12.40
C GLN A 55 -4.45 -11.16 12.64
N GLY A 56 -4.97 -9.96 12.48
CA GLY A 56 -4.21 -8.74 12.67
C GLY A 56 -3.46 -8.28 11.42
N PHE A 57 -4.01 -8.54 10.26
CA PHE A 57 -3.48 -8.09 8.98
C PHE A 57 -4.26 -6.88 8.47
N GLU A 58 -3.53 -5.89 7.95
CA GLU A 58 -4.13 -4.70 7.36
C GLU A 58 -3.45 -4.38 6.03
N ILE A 59 -4.23 -3.89 5.06
CA ILE A 59 -3.70 -3.37 3.80
C ILE A 59 -3.94 -1.86 3.80
N LEU A 60 -2.88 -1.09 3.55
CA LEU A 60 -2.96 0.36 3.45
C LEU A 60 -2.80 0.77 1.99
N ASP A 61 -3.88 1.27 1.42
CA ASP A 61 -4.01 1.60 -0.01
C ASP A 61 -3.74 3.09 -0.22
N PHE A 62 -2.67 3.40 -0.97
CA PHE A 62 -2.27 4.76 -1.31
C PHE A 62 -2.39 5.00 -2.82
N PRO A 63 -3.49 5.59 -3.31
CA PRO A 63 -3.57 5.94 -4.72
C PRO A 63 -2.45 6.90 -5.12
N CYS A 64 -1.81 6.64 -6.24
CA CYS A 64 -0.68 7.44 -6.73
C CYS A 64 -0.85 7.72 -8.22
N ASN A 65 -0.80 9.01 -8.60
CA ASN A 65 -1.02 9.42 -9.99
C ASN A 65 0.28 9.69 -10.75
N GLN A 66 1.44 9.31 -10.21
CA GLN A 66 2.75 9.59 -10.81
C GLN A 66 3.11 8.68 -11.99
N PHE A 67 2.41 7.56 -12.15
CA PHE A 67 2.70 6.58 -13.19
C PHE A 67 1.70 6.73 -14.32
N MET A 68 2.03 7.57 -15.30
CA MET A 68 1.22 7.83 -16.50
C MET A 68 -0.19 8.37 -16.20
N GLY A 69 -0.37 9.03 -15.05
CA GLY A 69 -1.67 9.58 -14.68
C GLY A 69 -2.76 8.53 -14.52
N GLN A 70 -2.44 7.32 -14.08
CA GLN A 70 -3.37 6.20 -14.04
C GLN A 70 -4.24 6.14 -12.78
N ALA A 71 -4.12 7.12 -11.89
CA ALA A 71 -4.99 7.28 -10.73
C ALA A 71 -5.66 8.66 -10.74
N PRO A 72 -6.41 9.01 -11.79
CA PRO A 72 -7.05 10.32 -11.88
C PRO A 72 -8.28 10.41 -10.98
N GLY A 73 -8.76 11.63 -10.82
CA GLY A 73 -10.02 11.86 -10.12
C GLY A 73 -9.87 12.12 -8.64
N SER A 74 -11.01 12.38 -7.99
CA SER A 74 -11.09 12.67 -6.56
C SER A 74 -11.04 11.38 -5.73
N ALA A 75 -10.87 11.54 -4.41
CA ALA A 75 -10.96 10.43 -3.48
C ALA A 75 -12.33 9.73 -3.60
N GLU A 76 -13.40 10.51 -3.76
CA GLU A 76 -14.75 9.97 -3.91
C GLU A 76 -14.88 9.12 -5.18
N GLU A 77 -14.32 9.59 -6.31
CA GLU A 77 -14.35 8.84 -7.57
C GLU A 77 -13.55 7.55 -7.47
N ILE A 78 -12.39 7.58 -6.83
CA ILE A 78 -11.56 6.39 -6.62
C ILE A 78 -12.28 5.39 -5.72
N ASN A 79 -12.90 5.85 -4.64
CA ASN A 79 -13.68 4.99 -3.75
C ASN A 79 -14.84 4.32 -4.47
N SER A 80 -15.57 5.08 -5.29
CA SER A 80 -16.69 4.55 -6.07
C SER A 80 -16.23 3.47 -7.02
N PHE A 81 -15.11 3.70 -7.72
CA PHE A 81 -14.52 2.72 -8.63
C PHE A 81 -14.18 1.42 -7.89
N CYS A 82 -13.46 1.52 -6.78
CA CYS A 82 -13.01 0.34 -6.03
C CYS A 82 -14.17 -0.42 -5.41
N SER A 83 -15.19 0.28 -4.91
CA SER A 83 -16.39 -0.35 -4.35
C SER A 83 -17.19 -1.06 -5.42
N LEU A 84 -17.35 -0.42 -6.58
CA LEU A 84 -18.18 -0.96 -7.67
C LEU A 84 -17.53 -2.17 -8.36
N HIS A 85 -16.22 -2.08 -8.63
CA HIS A 85 -15.53 -3.10 -9.43
C HIS A 85 -14.87 -4.20 -8.61
N TYR A 86 -14.43 -3.91 -7.37
CA TYR A 86 -13.64 -4.86 -6.57
C TYR A 86 -14.15 -5.04 -5.15
N GLN A 87 -15.10 -4.21 -4.71
CA GLN A 87 -15.72 -4.31 -3.38
C GLN A 87 -14.67 -4.31 -2.27
N THR A 88 -13.66 -3.45 -2.39
CA THR A 88 -12.57 -3.38 -1.42
C THR A 88 -13.05 -2.83 -0.09
N THR A 89 -12.55 -3.39 1.00
CA THR A 89 -12.92 -2.98 2.37
C THR A 89 -11.73 -2.54 3.21
N PHE A 90 -10.50 -2.69 2.71
CA PHE A 90 -9.32 -2.20 3.42
C PHE A 90 -9.21 -0.66 3.34
N PRO A 91 -8.51 -0.03 4.31
CA PRO A 91 -8.41 1.43 4.35
C PRO A 91 -7.69 2.01 3.13
N ARG A 92 -8.25 3.11 2.62
CA ARG A 92 -7.64 3.88 1.53
C ARG A 92 -7.36 5.29 2.00
N PHE A 93 -6.20 5.80 1.63
CA PHE A 93 -5.71 7.11 2.05
C PHE A 93 -5.79 8.12 0.91
N ALA A 94 -5.41 9.37 1.17
CA ALA A 94 -5.32 10.39 0.14
C ALA A 94 -4.24 10.01 -0.88
N LYS A 95 -4.35 10.53 -2.10
CA LYS A 95 -3.31 10.35 -3.11
C LYS A 95 -1.96 10.76 -2.55
N ILE A 96 -0.91 10.01 -2.92
CA ILE A 96 0.43 10.18 -2.40
C ILE A 96 1.42 10.25 -3.55
N LYS A 97 2.55 10.92 -3.32
CA LYS A 97 3.69 10.86 -4.22
C LYS A 97 4.72 9.94 -3.60
N VAL A 98 5.23 9.03 -4.41
CA VAL A 98 6.13 7.96 -3.94
C VAL A 98 7.56 8.12 -4.46
N ASN A 99 7.77 8.94 -5.50
CA ASN A 99 9.07 9.21 -6.10
C ASN A 99 9.29 10.71 -6.25
N GLY A 100 10.57 11.09 -6.43
CA GLY A 100 10.96 12.48 -6.71
C GLY A 100 11.09 13.31 -5.44
N LYS A 101 11.28 14.63 -5.64
CA LYS A 101 11.53 15.57 -4.55
C LYS A 101 10.34 15.71 -3.59
N GLU A 102 9.15 15.47 -4.09
CA GLU A 102 7.92 15.64 -3.32
C GLU A 102 7.39 14.33 -2.75
N ALA A 103 8.19 13.26 -2.83
CA ALA A 103 7.79 11.97 -2.27
C ALA A 103 7.46 12.12 -0.79
N ASP A 104 6.37 11.46 -0.36
CA ASP A 104 5.96 11.47 1.04
C ASP A 104 7.07 10.85 1.90
N PRO A 105 7.34 11.41 3.09
CA PRO A 105 8.37 10.86 3.99
C PRO A 105 8.21 9.36 4.26
N LEU A 106 7.00 8.86 4.33
CA LEU A 106 6.75 7.41 4.47
C LEU A 106 7.42 6.64 3.34
N TYR A 107 7.21 7.06 2.09
CA TYR A 107 7.78 6.35 0.94
C TYR A 107 9.28 6.58 0.80
N VAL A 108 9.80 7.72 1.20
CA VAL A 108 11.25 7.92 1.25
C VAL A 108 11.88 6.86 2.17
N TRP A 109 11.29 6.66 3.35
CA TRP A 109 11.77 5.65 4.30
C TRP A 109 11.60 4.23 3.76
N LEU A 110 10.43 3.89 3.23
CA LEU A 110 10.17 2.54 2.67
C LEU A 110 11.20 2.18 1.60
N ARG A 111 11.46 3.10 0.66
CA ARG A 111 12.41 2.88 -0.42
C ARG A 111 13.83 2.63 0.09
N ASP A 112 14.20 3.32 1.18
CA ASP A 112 15.52 3.14 1.79
C ASP A 112 15.67 1.79 2.49
N GLN A 113 14.57 1.21 2.95
CA GLN A 113 14.59 -0.07 3.67
C GLN A 113 14.78 -1.27 2.74
N LYS A 114 14.13 -1.26 1.58
CA LYS A 114 14.20 -2.37 0.62
C LYS A 114 14.19 -1.85 -0.81
N SER A 115 15.09 -2.36 -1.63
CA SER A 115 15.15 -2.05 -3.06
C SER A 115 14.26 -2.97 -3.88
N GLY A 116 13.89 -2.52 -5.07
CA GLY A 116 13.11 -3.27 -6.04
C GLY A 116 13.83 -3.40 -7.39
N PRO A 117 13.10 -3.70 -8.47
CA PRO A 117 13.70 -3.93 -9.80
C PRO A 117 14.49 -2.76 -10.36
N LEU A 118 14.14 -1.52 -9.99
CA LEU A 118 14.84 -0.32 -10.46
C LEU A 118 15.60 0.38 -9.32
N GLY A 119 16.10 -0.38 -8.35
CA GLY A 119 16.78 0.16 -7.19
C GLY A 119 15.78 0.68 -6.16
N LYS A 120 16.06 1.84 -5.54
CA LYS A 120 15.21 2.38 -4.48
C LYS A 120 13.88 2.92 -4.99
N ARG A 121 13.85 3.53 -6.18
CA ARG A 121 12.61 4.16 -6.68
C ARG A 121 11.51 3.14 -6.87
N ILE A 122 10.26 3.58 -6.70
CA ILE A 122 9.09 2.74 -6.98
C ILE A 122 8.96 2.61 -8.49
N GLU A 123 8.96 1.39 -8.98
CA GLU A 123 9.01 1.10 -10.41
C GLU A 123 7.71 1.35 -11.16
N TRP A 124 6.56 1.12 -10.48
CA TRP A 124 5.24 1.24 -11.11
C TRP A 124 4.14 1.16 -10.05
N ASN A 125 2.88 1.23 -10.49
CA ASN A 125 1.73 0.99 -9.62
C ASN A 125 1.78 -0.43 -9.04
N PHE A 126 1.21 -0.61 -7.87
CA PHE A 126 1.08 -1.90 -7.17
C PHE A 126 2.41 -2.51 -6.71
N ALA A 127 3.41 -1.70 -6.47
CA ALA A 127 4.57 -2.14 -5.67
C ALA A 127 4.10 -2.30 -4.21
N LYS A 128 4.61 -3.31 -3.52
CA LYS A 128 4.12 -3.65 -2.18
C LYS A 128 5.28 -3.77 -1.20
N PHE A 129 5.05 -3.29 0.03
CA PHE A 129 5.97 -3.45 1.14
C PHE A 129 5.26 -4.20 2.26
N LEU A 130 5.88 -5.25 2.77
CA LEU A 130 5.36 -6.03 3.89
C LEU A 130 6.04 -5.56 5.18
N ILE A 131 5.23 -5.16 6.16
CA ILE A 131 5.67 -4.63 7.44
C ILE A 131 5.33 -5.63 8.55
N GLY A 132 6.32 -5.98 9.36
CA GLY A 132 6.11 -6.88 10.49
C GLY A 132 5.42 -6.21 11.67
N ARG A 133 5.10 -7.01 12.68
CA ARG A 133 4.37 -6.53 13.87
C ARG A 133 5.18 -5.53 14.70
N ASP A 134 6.48 -5.48 14.50
CA ASP A 134 7.38 -4.50 15.15
C ASP A 134 7.52 -3.19 14.36
N GLY A 135 6.84 -3.07 13.23
CA GLY A 135 6.87 -1.88 12.40
C GLY A 135 8.05 -1.80 11.45
N GLN A 136 8.84 -2.85 11.32
CA GLN A 136 9.99 -2.89 10.42
C GLN A 136 9.60 -3.49 9.06
N VAL A 137 10.25 -3.02 7.98
CA VAL A 137 10.02 -3.52 6.64
C VAL A 137 10.71 -4.87 6.47
N LEU A 138 9.92 -5.90 6.16
CA LEU A 138 10.43 -7.26 6.00
C LEU A 138 10.75 -7.60 4.55
N GLU A 139 9.87 -7.23 3.62
CA GLU A 139 10.00 -7.55 2.21
C GLU A 139 9.42 -6.44 1.34
N ARG A 140 9.91 -6.36 0.11
CA ARG A 140 9.33 -5.54 -0.95
C ARG A 140 9.01 -6.44 -2.13
N PHE A 141 7.79 -6.34 -2.66
CA PHE A 141 7.34 -7.11 -3.82
C PHE A 141 7.19 -6.19 -5.02
N SER A 142 7.60 -6.68 -6.19
CA SER A 142 7.48 -5.91 -7.42
C SER A 142 6.00 -5.68 -7.80
N SER A 143 5.79 -4.68 -8.65
CA SER A 143 4.45 -4.34 -9.15
C SER A 143 3.73 -5.54 -9.76
N LYS A 144 4.44 -6.41 -10.47
CA LYS A 144 3.86 -7.57 -11.15
C LYS A 144 3.58 -8.75 -10.24
N THR A 145 4.07 -8.72 -8.99
CA THR A 145 3.86 -9.83 -8.06
C THR A 145 2.37 -9.98 -7.76
N ASP A 146 1.84 -11.15 -8.06
CA ASP A 146 0.44 -11.48 -7.79
C ASP A 146 0.21 -11.48 -6.27
N PRO A 147 -0.81 -10.77 -5.76
CA PRO A 147 -1.13 -10.79 -4.34
C PRO A 147 -1.27 -12.20 -3.74
N GLN A 148 -1.75 -13.17 -4.51
CA GLN A 148 -1.87 -14.55 -4.04
C GLN A 148 -0.52 -15.15 -3.60
N THR A 149 0.57 -14.76 -4.25
CA THR A 149 1.90 -15.28 -3.90
C THR A 149 2.43 -14.69 -2.59
N ILE A 150 1.88 -13.57 -2.13
CA ILE A 150 2.27 -12.93 -0.87
C ILE A 150 1.77 -13.76 0.33
N GLN A 151 0.75 -14.58 0.13
CA GLN A 151 0.15 -15.40 1.17
C GLN A 151 1.20 -16.23 1.93
N GLU A 152 2.17 -16.78 1.21
CA GLU A 152 3.23 -17.60 1.82
C GLU A 152 4.04 -16.78 2.84
N SER A 153 4.42 -15.56 2.48
CA SER A 153 5.14 -14.67 3.39
C SER A 153 4.28 -14.27 4.59
N LEU A 154 2.99 -14.03 4.38
CA LEU A 154 2.06 -13.69 5.46
C LEU A 154 1.94 -14.83 6.47
N GLN A 155 1.80 -16.05 6.01
CA GLN A 155 1.62 -17.21 6.88
C GLN A 155 2.79 -17.42 7.83
N LYS A 156 3.98 -16.96 7.46
CA LYS A 156 5.18 -17.10 8.30
C LYS A 156 5.21 -16.14 9.48
N ILE A 157 4.46 -15.03 9.43
CA ILE A 157 4.55 -13.96 10.41
C ILE A 157 3.23 -13.62 11.11
N LEU A 158 2.14 -14.21 10.69
CA LEU A 158 0.82 -14.00 11.32
C LEU A 158 0.56 -14.92 12.53
#